data_ad29c51d612b7d6b755b1f40275de12e
#
_entry.id   ad29c51d612b7d6b755b1f40275de12e
#
_cell.length_a   1.000
_cell.length_b   1.000
_cell.length_c   1.000
_cell.angle_alpha   90.00
_cell.angle_beta   90.00
_cell.angle_gamma   90.00
#
_symmetry.space_group_name_H-M   'P 1'
#
loop_
_entity.id
_entity.type
_entity.pdbx_description
1 polymer ?
#
loop_
_entity_poly.entity_id
_entity_poly.type
_entity_poly.pdbx_seq_one_letter_code
_entity_poly.pdbx_strand_id
1 'polypeptide(L)'
;MLTLALALVSALRTPPPTACAQVNAPPTSSAAAAKSALRLALADSDDEANAPAVLAAISALEPFCVSRPAHSALLAGDWRMLSRPEWPDCLGRDDHGSSMYTLGRASFNMFRPLDTIVAFEHHQLTNHVGAARSAEPGSYIVDAPLVVRAATASDEQRAQLPAVMPAVMRSFGEWEPSTDSPSKMLICFTGGELRPSRWASVGDETVCQAWVDTFGNSNQERANRRGLRAKLSDALARILFGVRRPLAMKPTDGSLSYSMSRAPRGFLEVLYLDEELRITRGNRGSVVIAERA
;
A
#
# COMPACT_ATOMS: atom_id res chain seq x y z
N MET A 1 -25.56 -1.55 6.95
CA MET A 1 -24.54 -2.60 7.16
C MET A 1 -24.60 -3.73 6.13
N LEU A 2 -25.77 -4.05 5.58
CA LEU A 2 -25.88 -4.91 4.39
C LEU A 2 -25.18 -4.26 3.17
N THR A 3 -25.16 -2.94 3.10
CA THR A 3 -24.53 -2.17 2.02
C THR A 3 -23.01 -2.31 1.96
N LEU A 4 -22.31 -2.55 3.06
CA LEU A 4 -20.84 -2.73 3.06
C LEU A 4 -20.43 -4.15 2.63
N ALA A 5 -21.24 -5.16 2.97
CA ALA A 5 -21.02 -6.53 2.49
C ALA A 5 -21.39 -6.66 1.00
N LEU A 6 -22.44 -5.97 0.54
CA LEU A 6 -22.80 -5.89 -0.87
C LEU A 6 -21.79 -5.06 -1.68
N ALA A 7 -21.17 -4.04 -1.10
CA ALA A 7 -20.13 -3.27 -1.79
C ALA A 7 -18.87 -4.12 -2.07
N LEU A 8 -18.55 -5.10 -1.21
CA LEU A 8 -17.45 -6.04 -1.48
C LEU A 8 -17.82 -7.09 -2.55
N VAL A 9 -19.07 -7.49 -2.63
CA VAL A 9 -19.57 -8.45 -3.65
C VAL A 9 -19.97 -7.73 -4.94
N SER A 10 -20.48 -6.49 -4.88
CA SER A 10 -20.83 -5.68 -6.06
C SER A 10 -19.63 -5.14 -6.82
N ALA A 11 -18.43 -5.09 -6.19
CA ALA A 11 -17.18 -4.73 -6.84
C ALA A 11 -16.62 -5.82 -7.78
N LEU A 12 -17.30 -6.96 -7.90
CA LEU A 12 -16.96 -8.03 -8.86
C LEU A 12 -17.61 -7.83 -10.25
N ARG A 13 -18.46 -6.81 -10.43
CA ARG A 13 -18.90 -6.42 -11.77
C ARG A 13 -17.90 -5.43 -12.35
N THR A 14 -16.97 -5.93 -13.15
CA THR A 14 -16.11 -5.15 -14.02
C THR A 14 -16.97 -4.32 -14.97
N PRO A 15 -16.81 -2.98 -15.04
CA PRO A 15 -17.29 -2.23 -16.18
C PRO A 15 -16.56 -2.74 -17.43
N PRO A 16 -17.23 -2.78 -18.59
CA PRO A 16 -16.55 -3.16 -19.83
C PRO A 16 -15.38 -2.20 -20.08
N PRO A 17 -14.27 -2.68 -20.63
CA PRO A 17 -13.14 -1.81 -20.95
C PRO A 17 -13.62 -0.73 -21.92
N THR A 18 -13.60 0.51 -21.46
CA THR A 18 -13.78 1.67 -22.33
C THR A 18 -12.61 1.63 -23.31
N ALA A 19 -12.91 1.51 -24.59
CA ALA A 19 -11.91 1.54 -25.64
C ALA A 19 -11.12 2.85 -25.52
N CYS A 20 -9.91 2.78 -24.97
CA CYS A 20 -8.97 3.89 -25.00
C CYS A 20 -8.66 4.17 -26.47
N ALA A 21 -8.92 5.39 -26.91
CA ALA A 21 -8.42 5.88 -28.18
C ALA A 21 -6.90 5.67 -28.20
N GLN A 22 -6.43 4.86 -29.13
CA GLN A 22 -4.99 4.66 -29.37
C GLN A 22 -4.38 6.01 -29.76
N VAL A 23 -3.72 6.65 -28.82
CA VAL A 23 -2.77 7.72 -29.12
C VAL A 23 -1.59 7.03 -29.79
N ASN A 24 -1.44 7.19 -31.12
CA ASN A 24 -0.30 6.69 -31.86
C ASN A 24 0.97 7.40 -31.39
N ALA A 25 1.64 6.84 -30.38
CA ALA A 25 2.99 7.26 -30.02
C ALA A 25 3.94 6.84 -31.16
N PRO A 26 4.94 7.65 -31.51
CA PRO A 26 5.94 7.27 -32.49
C PRO A 26 6.67 6.00 -32.04
N PRO A 27 7.06 5.08 -32.95
CA PRO A 27 7.71 3.84 -32.58
C PRO A 27 9.02 4.14 -31.86
N THR A 28 9.08 3.84 -30.58
CA THR A 28 10.28 3.94 -29.76
C THR A 28 11.26 2.86 -30.18
N SER A 29 12.44 3.24 -30.65
CA SER A 29 13.42 2.33 -31.26
C SER A 29 14.15 1.44 -30.24
N SER A 30 13.99 1.66 -28.92
CA SER A 30 14.65 0.86 -27.87
C SER A 30 13.92 0.93 -26.54
N ALA A 31 14.10 -0.11 -25.69
CA ALA A 31 13.61 -0.13 -24.31
C ALA A 31 14.16 1.05 -23.47
N ALA A 32 15.40 1.44 -23.69
CA ALA A 32 16.02 2.57 -22.99
C ALA A 32 15.32 3.91 -23.31
N ALA A 33 15.00 4.16 -24.57
CA ALA A 33 14.27 5.35 -24.98
C ALA A 33 12.83 5.35 -24.40
N ALA A 34 12.17 4.19 -24.37
CA ALA A 34 10.84 4.05 -23.79
C ALA A 34 10.86 4.25 -22.26
N LYS A 35 11.88 3.74 -21.54
CA LYS A 35 12.07 4.01 -20.11
C LYS A 35 12.30 5.49 -19.81
N SER A 36 13.10 6.16 -20.63
CA SER A 36 13.33 7.61 -20.50
C SER A 36 12.04 8.41 -20.72
N ALA A 37 11.25 8.05 -21.73
CA ALA A 37 9.95 8.68 -21.98
C ALA A 37 8.96 8.47 -20.83
N LEU A 38 8.95 7.27 -20.20
CA LEU A 38 8.14 6.99 -19.04
C LEU A 38 8.53 7.86 -17.84
N ARG A 39 9.83 8.01 -17.56
CA ARG A 39 10.30 8.85 -16.44
C ARG A 39 9.93 10.32 -16.64
N LEU A 40 10.02 10.83 -17.86
CA LEU A 40 9.57 12.19 -18.20
C LEU A 40 8.06 12.34 -18.01
N ALA A 41 7.27 11.38 -18.55
CA ALA A 41 5.82 11.42 -18.41
C ALA A 41 5.37 11.34 -16.94
N LEU A 42 6.06 10.57 -16.09
CA LEU A 42 5.81 10.53 -14.65
C LEU A 42 6.08 11.90 -14.02
N ALA A 43 7.25 12.48 -14.25
CA ALA A 43 7.62 13.78 -13.70
C ALA A 43 6.63 14.89 -14.12
N ASP A 44 6.22 14.91 -15.38
CA ASP A 44 5.26 15.86 -15.91
C ASP A 44 3.83 15.65 -15.37
N SER A 45 3.52 14.45 -14.92
CA SER A 45 2.21 14.04 -14.36
C SER A 45 2.22 13.95 -12.84
N ASP A 46 3.23 14.52 -12.18
CA ASP A 46 3.33 14.53 -10.72
C ASP A 46 3.25 13.12 -10.13
N ASP A 47 3.96 12.18 -10.77
CA ASP A 47 4.07 10.76 -10.43
C ASP A 47 2.74 9.98 -10.46
N GLU A 48 1.73 10.51 -11.16
CA GLU A 48 0.44 9.85 -11.35
C GLU A 48 0.53 8.75 -12.40
N ALA A 49 0.47 7.49 -11.97
CA ALA A 49 0.65 6.32 -12.84
C ALA A 49 -0.45 6.14 -13.89
N ASN A 50 -1.67 6.60 -13.60
CA ASN A 50 -2.83 6.50 -14.51
C ASN A 50 -2.99 7.72 -15.42
N ALA A 51 -2.08 8.69 -15.40
CA ALA A 51 -2.09 9.79 -16.35
C ALA A 51 -1.98 9.28 -17.80
N PRO A 52 -2.73 9.84 -18.76
CA PRO A 52 -2.76 9.34 -20.14
C PRO A 52 -1.38 9.23 -20.80
N ALA A 53 -0.49 10.20 -20.54
CA ALA A 53 0.88 10.19 -21.05
C ALA A 53 1.71 9.04 -20.48
N VAL A 54 1.54 8.74 -19.17
CA VAL A 54 2.21 7.64 -18.50
C VAL A 54 1.72 6.30 -19.02
N LEU A 55 0.40 6.13 -19.20
CA LEU A 55 -0.17 4.90 -19.76
C LEU A 55 0.29 4.66 -21.20
N ALA A 56 0.42 5.70 -22.02
CA ALA A 56 0.97 5.60 -23.37
C ALA A 56 2.44 5.17 -23.35
N ALA A 57 3.24 5.71 -22.42
CA ALA A 57 4.64 5.31 -22.26
C ALA A 57 4.78 3.87 -21.75
N ILE A 58 3.88 3.40 -20.87
CA ILE A 58 3.82 2.00 -20.42
C ILE A 58 3.52 1.08 -21.62
N SER A 59 2.52 1.42 -22.43
CA SER A 59 2.17 0.61 -23.61
C SER A 59 3.33 0.53 -24.63
N ALA A 60 4.17 1.57 -24.71
CA ALA A 60 5.38 1.54 -25.53
C ALA A 60 6.48 0.63 -24.96
N LEU A 61 6.45 0.31 -23.67
CA LEU A 61 7.39 -0.61 -23.01
C LEU A 61 6.94 -2.08 -23.09
N GLU A 62 5.65 -2.36 -23.16
CA GLU A 62 5.11 -3.73 -23.15
C GLU A 62 5.79 -4.68 -24.15
N PRO A 63 6.12 -4.27 -25.41
CA PRO A 63 6.80 -5.15 -26.38
C PRO A 63 8.21 -5.59 -25.93
N PHE A 64 8.83 -4.86 -25.01
CA PHE A 64 10.18 -5.15 -24.48
C PHE A 64 10.15 -5.94 -23.18
N CYS A 65 8.97 -6.30 -22.67
CA CYS A 65 8.84 -7.08 -21.44
C CYS A 65 9.45 -8.47 -21.60
N VAL A 66 10.09 -8.96 -20.53
CA VAL A 66 10.59 -10.35 -20.52
C VAL A 66 9.46 -11.33 -20.74
N SER A 67 9.78 -12.44 -21.40
CA SER A 67 8.81 -13.54 -21.58
C SER A 67 8.42 -14.12 -20.21
N ARG A 68 7.10 -14.35 -20.01
CA ARG A 68 6.54 -14.92 -18.77
C ARG A 68 6.99 -14.17 -17.48
N PRO A 69 6.71 -12.86 -17.38
CA PRO A 69 7.30 -12.03 -16.34
C PRO A 69 6.95 -12.49 -14.91
N ALA A 70 5.76 -13.07 -14.67
CA ALA A 70 5.39 -13.61 -13.36
C ALA A 70 6.18 -14.87 -12.95
N HIS A 71 6.90 -15.50 -13.88
CA HIS A 71 7.78 -16.64 -13.61
C HIS A 71 9.27 -16.27 -13.67
N SER A 72 9.58 -15.01 -13.86
CA SER A 72 10.95 -14.53 -13.98
C SER A 72 11.62 -14.38 -12.62
N ALA A 73 12.87 -14.82 -12.52
CA ALA A 73 13.70 -14.57 -11.34
C ALA A 73 13.95 -13.07 -11.09
N LEU A 74 13.79 -12.23 -12.11
CA LEU A 74 13.91 -10.78 -12.00
C LEU A 74 12.87 -10.15 -11.08
N LEU A 75 11.75 -10.83 -10.81
CA LEU A 75 10.76 -10.33 -9.85
C LEU A 75 11.30 -10.23 -8.44
N ALA A 76 12.16 -11.19 -8.05
CA ALA A 76 12.73 -11.19 -6.71
C ALA A 76 13.70 -10.02 -6.53
N GLY A 77 13.58 -9.34 -5.40
CA GLY A 77 14.40 -8.19 -5.04
C GLY A 77 13.61 -7.08 -4.38
N ASP A 78 14.28 -5.96 -4.16
CA ASP A 78 13.74 -4.78 -3.54
C ASP A 78 13.37 -3.76 -4.61
N TRP A 79 12.13 -3.26 -4.52
CA TRP A 79 11.54 -2.37 -5.52
C TRP A 79 11.05 -1.08 -4.87
N ARG A 80 11.67 0.04 -5.20
CA ARG A 80 11.27 1.37 -4.74
C ARG A 80 10.20 1.95 -5.66
N MET A 81 9.14 2.50 -5.09
CA MET A 81 8.05 3.11 -5.86
C MET A 81 8.51 4.41 -6.53
N LEU A 82 8.20 4.53 -7.82
CA LEU A 82 8.32 5.77 -8.59
C LEU A 82 6.98 6.48 -8.71
N SER A 83 5.90 5.69 -8.84
CA SER A 83 4.56 6.25 -8.92
C SER A 83 3.94 6.46 -7.56
N ARG A 84 3.08 7.47 -7.47
CA ARG A 84 2.29 7.75 -6.29
C ARG A 84 1.22 6.68 -6.06
N PRO A 85 0.98 6.26 -4.79
CA PRO A 85 -0.09 5.32 -4.50
C PRO A 85 -1.46 5.97 -4.73
N GLU A 86 -2.32 5.29 -5.44
CA GLU A 86 -3.70 5.70 -5.72
C GLU A 86 -4.67 5.09 -4.70
N TRP A 87 -4.50 5.44 -3.44
CA TRP A 87 -5.48 5.03 -2.45
C TRP A 87 -6.71 5.97 -2.51
N PRO A 88 -7.92 5.43 -2.39
CA PRO A 88 -9.13 6.25 -2.38
C PRO A 88 -9.15 7.19 -1.16
N ASP A 89 -9.83 8.32 -1.31
CA ASP A 89 -10.03 9.32 -0.25
C ASP A 89 -8.73 9.98 0.24
N CYS A 90 -7.85 10.34 -0.70
CA CYS A 90 -6.71 11.22 -0.41
C CYS A 90 -7.23 12.57 0.12
N LEU A 91 -6.69 12.99 1.26
CA LEU A 91 -7.05 14.26 1.93
C LEU A 91 -6.33 15.47 1.35
N GLY A 92 -5.47 15.28 0.35
CA GLY A 92 -4.59 16.29 -0.22
C GLY A 92 -3.13 16.01 0.11
N ARG A 93 -2.30 17.06 -0.01
CA ARG A 93 -0.87 16.98 0.29
C ARG A 93 -0.52 17.90 1.44
N ASP A 94 0.55 17.54 2.13
CA ASP A 94 1.16 18.45 3.11
C ASP A 94 2.14 19.43 2.44
N ASP A 95 2.73 20.30 3.25
CA ASP A 95 3.68 21.32 2.80
C ASP A 95 4.98 20.74 2.19
N HIS A 96 5.23 19.44 2.39
CA HIS A 96 6.35 18.70 1.81
C HIS A 96 5.97 17.91 0.55
N GLY A 97 4.71 18.02 0.09
CA GLY A 97 4.21 17.28 -1.06
C GLY A 97 3.79 15.84 -0.77
N SER A 98 3.86 15.40 0.50
CA SER A 98 3.47 14.04 0.89
C SER A 98 1.96 13.86 0.83
N SER A 99 1.48 12.75 0.27
CA SER A 99 0.06 12.45 0.19
C SER A 99 -0.52 12.07 1.55
N MET A 100 -1.60 12.74 1.95
CA MET A 100 -2.26 12.55 3.25
C MET A 100 -3.48 11.65 3.15
N TYR A 101 -3.63 10.78 4.14
CA TYR A 101 -4.78 9.88 4.29
C TYR A 101 -5.18 9.74 5.76
N THR A 102 -6.36 9.21 6.03
CA THR A 102 -6.63 8.69 7.36
C THR A 102 -5.97 7.32 7.53
N LEU A 103 -5.50 7.00 8.72
CA LEU A 103 -4.91 5.69 9.05
C LEU A 103 -5.88 4.55 8.74
N GLY A 104 -7.16 4.78 8.96
CA GLY A 104 -8.21 3.81 8.60
C GLY A 104 -8.18 3.46 7.12
N ARG A 105 -8.01 4.45 6.24
CA ARG A 105 -7.93 4.21 4.79
C ARG A 105 -6.64 3.55 4.40
N ALA A 106 -5.52 4.11 4.83
CA ALA A 106 -4.19 3.59 4.51
C ALA A 106 -4.00 2.14 4.98
N SER A 107 -4.60 1.76 6.11
CA SER A 107 -4.45 0.43 6.72
C SER A 107 -5.66 -0.50 6.52
N PHE A 108 -6.61 -0.18 5.65
CA PHE A 108 -7.87 -0.94 5.49
C PHE A 108 -8.59 -1.20 6.82
N ASN A 109 -8.61 -0.19 7.69
CA ASN A 109 -9.17 -0.24 9.04
C ASN A 109 -8.51 -1.26 10.00
N MET A 110 -7.28 -1.68 9.72
CA MET A 110 -6.57 -2.63 10.57
C MET A 110 -6.02 -1.97 11.83
N PHE A 111 -5.53 -0.74 11.74
CA PHE A 111 -5.01 0.03 12.89
C PHE A 111 -6.00 1.09 13.36
N ARG A 112 -5.85 1.52 14.61
CA ARG A 112 -6.69 2.54 15.24
C ARG A 112 -5.81 3.54 16.01
N PRO A 113 -6.27 4.81 16.16
CA PRO A 113 -7.56 5.40 15.73
C PRO A 113 -7.70 5.50 14.20
N LEU A 114 -8.92 5.34 13.66
CA LEU A 114 -9.16 5.32 12.21
C LEU A 114 -9.01 6.71 11.55
N ASP A 115 -9.29 7.76 12.31
CA ASP A 115 -9.30 9.17 11.92
C ASP A 115 -7.92 9.84 12.04
N THR A 116 -6.93 9.13 12.57
CA THR A 116 -5.55 9.62 12.63
C THR A 116 -5.04 9.94 11.21
N ILE A 117 -4.48 11.12 11.01
CA ILE A 117 -3.92 11.51 9.73
C ILE A 117 -2.50 10.96 9.60
N VAL A 118 -2.22 10.37 8.45
CA VAL A 118 -0.90 9.87 8.07
C VAL A 118 -0.49 10.46 6.72
N ALA A 119 0.78 10.80 6.56
CA ALA A 119 1.35 11.32 5.33
C ALA A 119 2.43 10.36 4.81
N PHE A 120 2.43 10.10 3.52
CA PHE A 120 3.36 9.17 2.85
C PHE A 120 4.19 9.91 1.80
N GLU A 121 5.49 9.71 1.87
CA GLU A 121 6.41 10.02 0.77
C GLU A 121 6.51 8.78 -0.13
N HIS A 122 5.91 8.82 -1.30
CA HIS A 122 5.79 7.63 -2.16
C HIS A 122 7.16 7.08 -2.62
N HIS A 123 8.17 7.91 -2.83
CA HIS A 123 9.52 7.47 -3.19
C HIS A 123 10.25 6.70 -2.08
N GLN A 124 9.72 6.68 -0.86
CA GLN A 124 10.24 5.88 0.23
C GLN A 124 9.52 4.53 0.38
N LEU A 125 8.39 4.33 -0.34
CA LEU A 125 7.70 3.06 -0.33
C LEU A 125 8.55 2.00 -1.04
N THR A 126 8.76 0.88 -0.36
CA THR A 126 9.55 -0.24 -0.89
C THR A 126 8.73 -1.52 -0.84
N ASN A 127 8.83 -2.30 -1.91
CA ASN A 127 8.25 -3.63 -1.97
C ASN A 127 9.36 -4.68 -2.09
N HIS A 128 9.48 -5.53 -1.07
CA HIS A 128 10.43 -6.64 -1.01
C HIS A 128 9.74 -7.90 -1.52
N VAL A 129 10.21 -8.42 -2.64
CA VAL A 129 9.67 -9.62 -3.28
C VAL A 129 10.67 -10.75 -3.14
N GLY A 130 10.35 -11.75 -2.33
CA GLY A 130 11.14 -12.97 -2.20
C GLY A 130 10.90 -13.91 -3.39
N ALA A 131 11.87 -14.76 -3.68
CA ALA A 131 11.74 -15.75 -4.74
C ALA A 131 10.64 -16.77 -4.40
N ALA A 132 9.72 -16.99 -5.34
CA ALA A 132 8.79 -18.13 -5.27
C ALA A 132 9.48 -19.37 -5.85
N ARG A 133 9.26 -20.53 -5.23
CA ARG A 133 9.73 -21.84 -5.70
C ARG A 133 8.55 -22.72 -6.05
N SER A 134 8.78 -23.79 -6.81
CA SER A 134 7.70 -24.65 -7.34
C SER A 134 6.74 -25.22 -6.28
N ALA A 135 7.12 -25.28 -5.01
CA ALA A 135 6.31 -25.79 -3.91
C ALA A 135 6.13 -24.79 -2.76
N GLU A 136 6.75 -23.60 -2.84
CA GLU A 136 6.73 -22.63 -1.75
C GLU A 136 6.43 -21.24 -2.32
N PRO A 137 5.41 -20.51 -1.79
CA PRO A 137 5.15 -19.15 -2.17
C PRO A 137 6.32 -18.24 -1.81
N GLY A 138 6.55 -17.21 -2.63
CA GLY A 138 7.51 -16.16 -2.31
C GLY A 138 6.94 -15.19 -1.29
N SER A 139 7.79 -14.56 -0.50
CA SER A 139 7.38 -13.48 0.38
C SER A 139 7.03 -12.22 -0.42
N TYR A 140 6.02 -11.47 0.03
CA TYR A 140 5.63 -10.19 -0.53
C TYR A 140 5.44 -9.19 0.60
N ILE A 141 6.42 -8.28 0.79
CA ILE A 141 6.41 -7.33 1.89
C ILE A 141 6.37 -5.92 1.31
N VAL A 142 5.50 -5.08 1.84
CA VAL A 142 5.44 -3.66 1.49
C VAL A 142 5.77 -2.85 2.71
N ASP A 143 6.84 -2.06 2.63
CA ASP A 143 7.24 -1.08 3.63
C ASP A 143 6.80 0.30 3.16
N ALA A 144 6.00 0.94 3.98
CA ALA A 144 5.49 2.28 3.77
C ALA A 144 5.93 3.18 4.95
N PRO A 145 7.09 3.84 4.85
CA PRO A 145 7.44 4.91 5.76
C PRO A 145 6.39 6.02 5.71
N LEU A 146 5.99 6.51 6.86
CA LEU A 146 4.94 7.51 6.99
C LEU A 146 5.19 8.40 8.19
N VAL A 147 4.49 9.50 8.19
CA VAL A 147 4.42 10.42 9.32
C VAL A 147 3.02 10.38 9.89
N VAL A 148 2.90 10.08 11.19
CA VAL A 148 1.63 10.16 11.92
C VAL A 148 1.47 11.57 12.47
N ARG A 149 0.31 12.18 12.19
CA ARG A 149 -0.11 13.47 12.74
C ARG A 149 -1.27 13.24 13.70
N ALA A 150 -1.14 13.68 14.94
CA ALA A 150 -2.21 13.55 15.91
C ALA A 150 -3.43 14.41 15.49
N ALA A 151 -4.53 13.76 15.09
CA ALA A 151 -5.71 14.44 14.55
C ALA A 151 -6.66 15.01 15.61
N THR A 152 -6.49 14.67 16.89
CA THR A 152 -7.51 14.87 17.94
C THR A 152 -7.16 15.90 18.99
N ALA A 153 -6.06 16.63 18.81
CA ALA A 153 -5.70 17.68 19.76
C ALA A 153 -6.48 18.97 19.45
N SER A 154 -7.03 19.63 20.46
CA SER A 154 -7.46 21.04 20.37
C SER A 154 -6.29 21.87 19.87
N ASP A 155 -6.56 23.06 19.29
CA ASP A 155 -5.48 23.90 18.75
C ASP A 155 -4.42 24.25 19.81
N GLU A 156 -4.78 24.31 21.10
CA GLU A 156 -3.86 24.50 22.21
C GLU A 156 -3.01 23.25 22.50
N GLN A 157 -3.56 22.04 22.32
CA GLN A 157 -2.82 20.78 22.47
C GLN A 157 -1.92 20.49 21.26
N ARG A 158 -2.29 20.95 20.06
CA ARG A 158 -1.43 20.86 18.85
C ARG A 158 -0.13 21.63 18.99
N ALA A 159 -0.14 22.74 19.75
CA ALA A 159 1.05 23.54 20.00
C ALA A 159 2.06 22.85 20.95
N GLN A 160 1.62 21.83 21.70
CA GLN A 160 2.44 21.14 22.71
C GLN A 160 2.87 19.73 22.32
N LEU A 161 2.21 19.11 21.32
CA LEU A 161 2.59 17.78 20.84
C LEU A 161 3.66 17.88 19.75
N PRO A 162 4.60 16.91 19.67
CA PRO A 162 5.50 16.84 18.52
C PRO A 162 4.63 16.73 17.27
N ALA A 163 4.75 17.72 16.39
CA ALA A 163 3.92 17.85 15.19
C ALA A 163 3.97 16.59 14.29
N VAL A 164 4.94 15.70 14.53
CA VAL A 164 5.33 14.65 13.60
C VAL A 164 5.86 13.42 14.36
N MET A 165 5.23 12.27 14.15
CA MET A 165 5.71 10.97 14.65
C MET A 165 6.10 10.07 13.46
N PRO A 166 7.40 9.97 13.12
CA PRO A 166 7.84 9.08 12.04
C PRO A 166 7.55 7.61 12.38
N ALA A 167 7.00 6.89 11.42
CA ALA A 167 6.59 5.51 11.58
C ALA A 167 6.79 4.70 10.29
N VAL A 168 6.68 3.39 10.39
CA VAL A 168 6.65 2.48 9.25
C VAL A 168 5.40 1.61 9.36
N MET A 169 4.61 1.57 8.29
CA MET A 169 3.56 0.59 8.11
C MET A 169 4.08 -0.51 7.19
N ARG A 170 4.16 -1.72 7.69
CA ARG A 170 4.61 -2.90 6.96
C ARG A 170 3.44 -3.84 6.72
N SER A 171 3.26 -4.27 5.48
CA SER A 171 2.30 -5.30 5.12
C SER A 171 3.03 -6.57 4.75
N PHE A 172 2.59 -7.71 5.30
CA PHE A 172 3.12 -9.02 5.01
C PHE A 172 2.18 -9.78 4.09
N GLY A 173 2.75 -10.45 3.11
CA GLY A 173 2.01 -11.30 2.20
C GLY A 173 2.89 -12.39 1.60
N GLU A 174 2.23 -13.25 0.85
CA GLU A 174 2.83 -14.31 0.05
C GLU A 174 2.37 -14.13 -1.39
N TRP A 175 3.18 -14.58 -2.34
CA TRP A 175 2.83 -14.56 -3.74
C TRP A 175 3.22 -15.85 -4.45
N GLU A 176 2.48 -16.18 -5.50
CA GLU A 176 2.76 -17.28 -6.41
C GLU A 176 2.45 -16.86 -7.85
N PRO A 177 3.16 -17.38 -8.87
CA PRO A 177 2.78 -17.15 -10.26
C PRO A 177 1.45 -17.84 -10.55
N SER A 178 0.60 -17.17 -11.33
CA SER A 178 -0.67 -17.76 -11.77
C SER A 178 -0.43 -18.88 -12.77
N THR A 179 -1.19 -19.96 -12.65
CA THR A 179 -1.22 -21.04 -13.64
C THR A 179 -1.93 -20.64 -14.93
N ASP A 180 -2.83 -19.66 -14.84
CA ASP A 180 -3.72 -19.27 -15.94
C ASP A 180 -3.14 -18.15 -16.80
N SER A 181 -2.10 -17.45 -16.33
CA SER A 181 -1.52 -16.32 -17.06
C SER A 181 -0.03 -16.16 -16.70
N PRO A 182 0.84 -16.09 -17.72
CA PRO A 182 2.28 -15.93 -17.50
C PRO A 182 2.70 -14.55 -16.94
N SER A 183 1.78 -13.58 -16.99
CA SER A 183 2.01 -12.21 -16.48
C SER A 183 1.39 -11.95 -15.10
N LYS A 184 0.61 -12.88 -14.54
CA LYS A 184 -0.11 -12.64 -13.28
C LYS A 184 0.58 -13.26 -12.07
N MET A 185 0.74 -12.45 -11.04
CA MET A 185 1.13 -12.84 -9.68
C MET A 185 -0.12 -12.88 -8.81
N LEU A 186 -0.39 -14.01 -8.17
CA LEU A 186 -1.44 -14.13 -7.16
C LEU A 186 -0.86 -13.70 -5.82
N ILE A 187 -1.49 -12.77 -5.12
CA ILE A 187 -1.01 -12.22 -3.86
C ILE A 187 -2.05 -12.46 -2.77
N CYS A 188 -1.58 -12.89 -1.62
CA CYS A 188 -2.36 -13.09 -0.41
C CYS A 188 -1.70 -12.34 0.75
N PHE A 189 -2.33 -11.28 1.27
CA PHE A 189 -1.81 -10.58 2.44
C PHE A 189 -2.16 -11.35 3.71
N THR A 190 -1.16 -11.65 4.53
CA THR A 190 -1.28 -12.46 5.76
C THR A 190 -1.30 -11.65 7.04
N GLY A 191 -0.89 -10.38 6.97
CA GLY A 191 -0.86 -9.51 8.14
C GLY A 191 -0.18 -8.18 7.88
N GLY A 192 0.12 -7.47 8.96
CA GLY A 192 0.87 -6.22 8.90
C GLY A 192 1.20 -5.68 10.27
N GLU A 193 2.05 -4.66 10.26
CA GLU A 193 2.58 -4.01 11.45
C GLU A 193 2.62 -2.49 11.23
N LEU A 194 2.31 -1.76 12.28
CA LEU A 194 2.56 -0.33 12.37
C LEU A 194 3.49 -0.10 13.57
N ARG A 195 4.63 0.54 13.36
CA ARG A 195 5.61 0.80 14.40
C ARG A 195 6.23 2.18 14.27
N PRO A 196 6.65 2.83 15.37
CA PRO A 196 7.44 4.05 15.28
C PRO A 196 8.79 3.75 14.62
N SER A 197 9.33 4.70 13.86
CA SER A 197 10.66 4.55 13.23
C SER A 197 11.77 4.51 14.27
N ARG A 198 11.57 5.17 15.41
CA ARG A 198 12.48 5.18 16.55
C ARG A 198 11.69 4.90 17.82
N TRP A 199 12.16 3.99 18.64
CA TRP A 199 11.57 3.63 19.92
C TRP A 199 12.65 3.60 20.99
N ALA A 200 12.37 4.25 22.10
CA ALA A 200 13.28 4.31 23.27
C ALA A 200 14.70 4.86 22.97
N SER A 201 14.87 5.64 21.90
CA SER A 201 16.13 6.35 21.65
C SER A 201 16.24 7.56 22.58
N VAL A 202 17.44 7.86 23.05
CA VAL A 202 17.70 9.03 23.88
C VAL A 202 17.31 10.31 23.12
N GLY A 203 16.46 11.14 23.72
CA GLY A 203 15.95 12.38 23.11
C GLY A 203 14.59 12.28 22.41
N ASP A 204 14.05 11.07 22.24
CA ASP A 204 12.74 10.85 21.58
C ASP A 204 11.59 10.59 22.59
N GLU A 205 11.77 10.88 23.88
CA GLU A 205 10.78 10.61 24.94
C GLU A 205 9.41 11.25 24.65
N THR A 206 9.41 12.49 24.12
CA THR A 206 8.17 13.19 23.76
C THR A 206 7.44 12.49 22.61
N VAL A 207 8.16 12.01 21.61
CA VAL A 207 7.60 11.26 20.47
C VAL A 207 7.07 9.91 20.92
N CYS A 208 7.80 9.21 21.79
CA CYS A 208 7.37 7.95 22.39
C CYS A 208 6.11 8.13 23.23
N GLN A 209 6.04 9.18 24.05
CA GLN A 209 4.85 9.46 24.85
C GLN A 209 3.65 9.79 23.96
N ALA A 210 3.82 10.63 22.93
CA ALA A 210 2.75 10.94 21.96
C ALA A 210 2.27 9.69 21.20
N TRP A 211 3.17 8.76 20.89
CA TRP A 211 2.83 7.48 20.31
C TRP A 211 2.00 6.63 21.27
N VAL A 212 2.41 6.51 22.52
CA VAL A 212 1.66 5.81 23.57
C VAL A 212 0.28 6.44 23.77
N ASP A 213 0.18 7.76 23.82
CA ASP A 213 -1.09 8.47 24.00
C ASP A 213 -2.03 8.26 22.78
N THR A 214 -1.47 8.21 21.58
CA THR A 214 -2.24 7.97 20.36
C THR A 214 -2.71 6.53 20.22
N PHE A 215 -1.84 5.56 20.48
CA PHE A 215 -2.05 4.16 20.15
C PHE A 215 -2.21 3.24 21.37
N GLY A 216 -1.66 3.59 22.54
CA GLY A 216 -1.67 2.74 23.73
C GLY A 216 -3.04 2.66 24.39
N ASN A 217 -3.67 3.80 24.67
CA ASN A 217 -4.94 3.87 25.42
C ASN A 217 -6.17 3.73 24.50
N SER A 218 -6.04 4.06 23.22
CA SER A 218 -7.17 4.11 22.29
C SER A 218 -7.81 2.75 21.97
N ASN A 219 -7.04 1.68 22.06
CA ASN A 219 -7.53 0.34 21.70
C ASN A 219 -8.36 -0.29 22.83
N GLN A 220 -8.04 -0.06 24.09
CA GLN A 220 -8.67 -0.71 25.23
C GLN A 220 -9.93 0.04 25.72
N GLU A 221 -9.88 1.35 25.86
CA GLU A 221 -11.03 2.14 26.29
C GLU A 221 -12.12 2.27 25.22
N ARG A 222 -11.70 2.46 23.95
CA ARG A 222 -12.64 2.51 22.83
C ARG A 222 -13.22 1.14 22.49
N ALA A 223 -12.53 0.02 22.79
CA ALA A 223 -13.12 -1.32 22.69
C ALA A 223 -14.32 -1.50 23.62
N ASN A 224 -14.26 -0.90 24.81
CA ASN A 224 -15.35 -0.96 25.80
C ASN A 224 -16.52 -0.04 25.45
N ARG A 225 -16.27 1.09 24.78
CA ARG A 225 -17.32 2.07 24.38
C ARG A 225 -17.94 1.81 23.01
N ARG A 226 -17.53 0.75 22.30
CA ARG A 226 -18.04 0.44 20.95
C ARG A 226 -19.51 0.09 20.96
N GLY A 227 -20.30 0.81 20.19
CA GLY A 227 -21.69 0.44 19.91
C GLY A 227 -21.79 -0.94 19.25
N LEU A 228 -22.94 -1.59 19.41
CA LEU A 228 -23.25 -2.94 18.87
C LEU A 228 -22.85 -3.11 17.39
N ARG A 229 -23.00 -2.07 16.56
CA ARG A 229 -22.66 -2.08 15.12
C ARG A 229 -21.16 -2.29 14.87
N ALA A 230 -20.28 -1.66 15.65
CA ALA A 230 -18.82 -1.81 15.50
C ALA A 230 -18.37 -3.20 15.96
N LYS A 231 -18.96 -3.74 17.04
CA LYS A 231 -18.70 -5.11 17.51
C LYS A 231 -19.12 -6.15 16.46
N LEU A 232 -20.27 -5.95 15.82
CA LEU A 232 -20.77 -6.84 14.77
C LEU A 232 -19.88 -6.81 13.52
N SER A 233 -19.40 -5.63 13.11
CA SER A 233 -18.50 -5.49 11.97
C SER A 233 -17.14 -6.14 12.26
N ASP A 234 -16.62 -6.03 13.48
CA ASP A 234 -15.37 -6.68 13.89
C ASP A 234 -15.55 -8.22 13.95
N ALA A 235 -16.69 -8.70 14.42
CA ALA A 235 -17.01 -10.12 14.42
C ALA A 235 -17.14 -10.68 12.99
N LEU A 236 -17.80 -9.97 12.09
CA LEU A 236 -17.92 -10.33 10.68
C LEU A 236 -16.56 -10.37 9.98
N ALA A 237 -15.69 -9.37 10.18
CA ALA A 237 -14.34 -9.35 9.62
C ALA A 237 -13.50 -10.52 10.16
N ARG A 238 -13.67 -10.88 11.43
CA ARG A 238 -13.01 -12.04 12.05
C ARG A 238 -13.49 -13.37 11.46
N ILE A 239 -14.80 -13.51 11.24
CA ILE A 239 -15.39 -14.74 10.68
C ILE A 239 -15.04 -14.88 9.20
N LEU A 240 -15.20 -13.82 8.40
CA LEU A 240 -15.02 -13.87 6.94
C LEU A 240 -13.54 -13.93 6.54
N PHE A 241 -12.68 -13.12 7.16
CA PHE A 241 -11.30 -12.95 6.77
C PHE A 241 -10.29 -13.48 7.79
N GLY A 242 -10.76 -14.01 8.92
CA GLY A 242 -9.87 -14.47 10.00
C GLY A 242 -8.99 -13.35 10.57
N VAL A 243 -9.45 -12.09 10.50
CA VAL A 243 -8.69 -10.93 10.95
C VAL A 243 -8.56 -10.94 12.46
N ARG A 244 -7.32 -10.89 12.94
CA ARG A 244 -6.97 -10.64 14.34
C ARG A 244 -6.30 -9.27 14.43
N ARG A 245 -7.08 -8.27 14.83
CA ARG A 245 -6.55 -6.90 15.04
C ARG A 245 -5.68 -6.82 16.28
N PRO A 246 -4.76 -5.84 16.36
CA PRO A 246 -3.99 -5.60 17.56
C PRO A 246 -4.93 -5.34 18.75
N LEU A 247 -4.72 -6.06 19.84
CA LEU A 247 -5.43 -5.83 21.10
C LEU A 247 -4.72 -4.76 21.94
N ALA A 248 -3.39 -4.74 21.87
CA ALA A 248 -2.54 -3.79 22.59
C ALA A 248 -1.27 -3.52 21.76
N MET A 249 -0.67 -2.39 22.04
CA MET A 249 0.67 -2.03 21.59
C MET A 249 1.69 -2.89 22.35
N LYS A 250 2.75 -3.35 21.64
CA LYS A 250 3.86 -4.06 22.30
C LYS A 250 4.71 -3.06 23.10
N PRO A 251 4.95 -3.30 24.40
CA PRO A 251 5.73 -2.36 25.21
C PRO A 251 7.21 -2.26 24.80
N THR A 252 7.75 -3.31 24.17
CA THR A 252 9.16 -3.41 23.83
C THR A 252 9.59 -2.51 22.68
N ASP A 253 8.72 -2.29 21.71
CA ASP A 253 9.05 -1.58 20.47
C ASP A 253 7.93 -0.64 19.97
N GLY A 254 6.86 -0.48 20.74
CA GLY A 254 5.72 0.36 20.40
C GLY A 254 4.90 -0.17 19.22
N SER A 255 5.14 -1.37 18.71
CA SER A 255 4.48 -1.88 17.53
C SER A 255 3.06 -2.37 17.79
N LEU A 256 2.25 -2.26 16.74
CA LEU A 256 0.89 -2.79 16.63
C LEU A 256 0.88 -3.78 15.47
N SER A 257 0.48 -5.03 15.68
CA SER A 257 0.47 -6.04 14.62
C SER A 257 -0.92 -6.65 14.46
N TYR A 258 -1.31 -6.93 13.22
CA TYR A 258 -2.50 -7.70 12.90
C TYR A 258 -2.13 -8.92 12.06
N SER A 259 -2.99 -9.93 12.07
CA SER A 259 -2.87 -11.10 11.19
C SER A 259 -4.20 -11.44 10.55
N MET A 260 -4.13 -12.07 9.38
CA MET A 260 -5.28 -12.57 8.63
C MET A 260 -5.03 -14.04 8.26
N SER A 261 -5.93 -14.92 8.65
CA SER A 261 -5.82 -16.35 8.31
C SER A 261 -6.61 -16.75 7.06
N ARG A 262 -7.49 -15.88 6.58
CA ARG A 262 -8.34 -16.08 5.40
C ARG A 262 -8.36 -14.83 4.55
N ALA A 263 -7.18 -14.31 4.22
CA ALA A 263 -7.08 -13.10 3.41
C ALA A 263 -7.65 -13.33 2.00
N PRO A 264 -8.35 -12.33 1.43
CA PRO A 264 -8.77 -12.42 0.05
C PRO A 264 -7.54 -12.47 -0.86
N ARG A 265 -7.56 -13.37 -1.84
CA ARG A 265 -6.53 -13.40 -2.88
C ARG A 265 -6.78 -12.27 -3.86
N GLY A 266 -5.75 -11.48 -4.12
CA GLY A 266 -5.68 -10.51 -5.19
C GLY A 266 -4.74 -10.99 -6.28
N PHE A 267 -4.63 -10.20 -7.37
CA PHE A 267 -3.58 -10.42 -8.35
C PHE A 267 -2.96 -9.09 -8.77
N LEU A 268 -1.70 -9.18 -9.17
CA LEU A 268 -1.00 -8.15 -9.93
C LEU A 268 -0.66 -8.70 -11.31
N GLU A 269 -0.98 -7.96 -12.35
CA GLU A 269 -0.52 -8.22 -13.70
C GLU A 269 0.79 -7.46 -13.93
N VAL A 270 1.84 -8.17 -14.30
CA VAL A 270 3.13 -7.57 -14.65
C VAL A 270 3.05 -7.12 -16.10
N LEU A 271 3.03 -5.81 -16.32
CA LEU A 271 2.99 -5.17 -17.63
C LEU A 271 4.37 -5.05 -18.25
N TYR A 272 5.36 -4.78 -17.40
CA TYR A 272 6.76 -4.67 -17.79
C TYR A 272 7.68 -5.14 -16.65
N LEU A 273 8.76 -5.81 -17.03
CA LEU A 273 9.79 -6.24 -16.08
C LEU A 273 11.13 -6.35 -16.81
N ASP A 274 12.14 -5.72 -16.25
CA ASP A 274 13.55 -5.94 -16.55
C ASP A 274 14.40 -5.87 -15.27
N GLU A 275 15.71 -5.73 -15.39
CA GLU A 275 16.65 -5.67 -14.27
C GLU A 275 16.49 -4.40 -13.41
N GLU A 276 15.92 -3.32 -13.97
CA GLU A 276 15.85 -1.99 -13.35
C GLU A 276 14.41 -1.55 -13.03
N LEU A 277 13.44 -1.98 -13.82
CA LEU A 277 12.08 -1.45 -13.79
C LEU A 277 11.04 -2.56 -13.73
N ARG A 278 10.05 -2.38 -12.88
CA ARG A 278 8.86 -3.22 -12.77
C ARG A 278 7.60 -2.36 -12.83
N ILE A 279 6.69 -2.73 -13.73
CA ILE A 279 5.36 -2.09 -13.83
C ILE A 279 4.30 -3.15 -13.62
N THR A 280 3.40 -2.93 -12.67
CA THR A 280 2.33 -3.86 -12.34
C THR A 280 0.99 -3.15 -12.31
N ARG A 281 -0.08 -3.88 -12.69
CA ARG A 281 -1.47 -3.44 -12.58
C ARG A 281 -2.22 -4.33 -11.61
N GLY A 282 -2.83 -3.72 -10.61
CA GLY A 282 -3.69 -4.40 -9.65
C GLY A 282 -5.04 -4.80 -10.24
N ASN A 283 -5.73 -5.72 -9.58
CA ASN A 283 -7.06 -6.21 -9.97
C ASN A 283 -8.15 -5.12 -10.02
N ARG A 284 -7.89 -3.93 -9.48
CA ARG A 284 -8.79 -2.75 -9.56
C ARG A 284 -8.32 -1.70 -10.56
N GLY A 285 -7.31 -2.01 -11.37
CA GLY A 285 -6.78 -1.11 -12.38
C GLY A 285 -5.69 -0.15 -11.91
N SER A 286 -5.39 -0.08 -10.60
CA SER A 286 -4.29 0.74 -10.10
C SER A 286 -2.95 0.28 -10.67
N VAL A 287 -2.17 1.20 -11.20
CA VAL A 287 -0.84 0.93 -11.78
C VAL A 287 0.22 1.33 -10.76
N VAL A 288 1.23 0.48 -10.63
CA VAL A 288 2.41 0.73 -9.79
C VAL A 288 3.64 0.63 -10.66
N ILE A 289 4.45 1.68 -10.63
CA ILE A 289 5.73 1.77 -11.32
C ILE A 289 6.81 1.82 -10.24
N ALA A 290 7.76 0.90 -10.31
CA ALA A 290 8.82 0.78 -9.33
C ALA A 290 10.15 0.47 -9.99
N GLU A 291 11.22 1.02 -9.46
CA GLU A 291 12.59 0.71 -9.88
C GLU A 291 13.27 -0.19 -8.84
N ARG A 292 14.32 -0.87 -9.24
CA ARG A 292 15.12 -1.69 -8.34
C ARG A 292 15.86 -0.78 -7.34
N ALA A 293 15.77 -1.09 -6.04
CA ALA A 293 16.37 -0.32 -4.95
C ALA A 293 17.86 -0.66 -4.77
#